data_c41756d134f2ab6b05d4c0e415a86d82
#
_entry.id   c41756d134f2ab6b05d4c0e415a86d82
#
_cell.length_a   1.000
_cell.length_b   1.000
_cell.length_c   1.000
_cell.angle_alpha   90.00
_cell.angle_beta   90.00
_cell.angle_gamma   90.00
#
_symmetry.space_group_name_H-M   'P 1'
#
loop_
_entity.id
_entity.type
_entity.pdbx_description
1 polymer ?
#
loop_
_entity_poly.entity_id
_entity_poly.type
_entity_poly.pdbx_seq_one_letter_code
_entity_poly.pdbx_strand_id
1 'polypeptide(L)'
;MPGGILWLWSIFDFLMPGFLYPYSRFRERLESPIVKNGSRQALDRLSKMTGPFILRRLKRDVLKELPPKTESVLATTMETEQRQLYLANAAQIKRDLARQMEEGGFQASRMTILAMLTRLRQLCCHPALCYDDYTGGSCKLDTCMELLREAAETGHKVLLFSQFTSMLAILADALDREGLSYFLLQGSTSKEKRAAMVDSFNRDGTQVFLISLKAGGTGLNLTGADIVI
;
A
#
# COMPACT_ATOMS: atom_id res chain seq x y z
N MET A 1 7.20 -3.43 -16.35
CA MET A 1 5.85 -2.82 -16.23
C MET A 1 4.88 -3.67 -17.02
N PRO A 2 3.93 -4.39 -16.41
CA PRO A 2 2.88 -5.10 -17.12
C PRO A 2 1.82 -4.06 -17.55
N GLY A 3 1.73 -3.81 -18.81
CA GLY A 3 0.74 -2.91 -19.40
C GLY A 3 1.35 -1.87 -20.30
N GLY A 4 2.24 -2.23 -21.21
CA GLY A 4 2.78 -1.40 -22.30
C GLY A 4 2.51 0.10 -22.24
N ILE A 5 2.96 0.82 -23.18
CA ILE A 5 2.67 2.26 -23.33
C ILE A 5 1.31 2.54 -24.00
N LEU A 6 0.42 1.53 -24.01
CA LEU A 6 -0.94 1.63 -24.57
C LEU A 6 -1.78 2.73 -23.88
N TRP A 7 -1.67 2.86 -22.54
CA TRP A 7 -2.37 3.91 -21.80
C TRP A 7 -1.99 5.31 -22.27
N LEU A 8 -0.72 5.54 -22.63
CA LEU A 8 -0.26 6.82 -23.17
C LEU A 8 -0.91 7.09 -24.53
N TRP A 9 -0.94 6.08 -25.41
CA TRP A 9 -1.62 6.20 -26.69
C TRP A 9 -3.11 6.54 -26.50
N SER A 10 -3.82 5.85 -25.62
CA SER A 10 -5.25 6.10 -25.37
C SER A 10 -5.54 7.52 -24.88
N ILE A 11 -4.68 8.07 -24.02
CA ILE A 11 -4.82 9.46 -23.56
C ILE A 11 -4.62 10.44 -24.72
N PHE A 12 -3.58 10.23 -25.52
CA PHE A 12 -3.30 11.12 -26.65
C PHE A 12 -4.31 10.97 -27.78
N ASP A 13 -4.86 9.77 -28.01
CA ASP A 13 -5.91 9.56 -29.01
C ASP A 13 -7.22 10.27 -28.61
N PHE A 14 -7.54 10.30 -27.31
CA PHE A 14 -8.67 11.07 -26.79
C PHE A 14 -8.47 12.60 -26.87
N LEU A 15 -7.27 13.09 -26.47
CA LEU A 15 -6.99 14.53 -26.40
C LEU A 15 -6.66 15.12 -27.79
N MET A 16 -5.97 14.38 -28.62
CA MET A 16 -5.46 14.79 -29.93
C MET A 16 -5.54 13.61 -30.93
N PRO A 17 -6.74 13.31 -31.44
CA PRO A 17 -6.95 12.17 -32.34
C PRO A 17 -5.95 12.15 -33.52
N GLY A 18 -5.31 11.01 -33.72
CA GLY A 18 -4.35 10.79 -34.79
C GLY A 18 -2.92 11.31 -34.56
N PHE A 19 -2.65 12.05 -33.47
CA PHE A 19 -1.32 12.60 -33.16
C PHE A 19 -0.26 11.51 -33.01
N LEU A 20 -0.57 10.44 -32.27
CA LEU A 20 0.31 9.28 -32.10
C LEU A 20 0.02 8.15 -33.11
N TYR A 21 -0.50 8.47 -34.28
CA TYR A 21 -0.95 7.52 -35.30
C TYR A 21 -2.16 6.66 -34.90
N PRO A 22 -2.84 5.96 -35.84
CA PRO A 22 -3.76 4.87 -35.49
C PRO A 22 -3.04 3.79 -34.70
N TYR A 23 -3.74 3.13 -33.77
CA TYR A 23 -3.14 2.17 -32.84
C TYR A 23 -2.27 1.09 -33.49
N SER A 24 -2.69 0.55 -34.62
CA SER A 24 -1.90 -0.43 -35.38
C SER A 24 -0.50 0.08 -35.72
N ARG A 25 -0.41 1.30 -36.21
CA ARG A 25 0.84 1.96 -36.58
C ARG A 25 1.67 2.41 -35.39
N PHE A 26 1.01 2.86 -34.30
CA PHE A 26 1.63 3.14 -33.00
C PHE A 26 2.30 1.90 -32.42
N ARG A 27 1.58 0.78 -32.42
CA ARG A 27 2.09 -0.50 -31.93
C ARG A 27 3.29 -0.99 -32.72
N GLU A 28 3.24 -0.90 -34.05
CA GLU A 28 4.33 -1.32 -34.93
C GLU A 28 5.58 -0.46 -34.76
N ARG A 29 5.42 0.87 -34.76
CA ARG A 29 6.55 1.81 -34.84
C ARG A 29 7.13 2.22 -33.49
N LEU A 30 6.35 2.16 -32.44
CA LEU A 30 6.71 2.66 -31.09
C LEU A 30 6.56 1.60 -30.02
N GLU A 31 5.35 1.06 -29.79
CA GLU A 31 5.10 0.17 -28.67
C GLU A 31 5.94 -1.12 -28.76
N SER A 32 5.84 -1.87 -29.84
CA SER A 32 6.57 -3.13 -30.00
C SER A 32 8.09 -2.96 -29.98
N PRO A 33 8.69 -2.00 -30.70
CA PRO A 33 10.11 -1.71 -30.60
C PRO A 33 10.57 -1.33 -29.19
N ILE A 34 9.80 -0.53 -28.47
CA ILE A 34 10.16 -0.10 -27.10
C ILE A 34 10.02 -1.26 -26.11
N VAL A 35 8.84 -1.92 -26.10
CA VAL A 35 8.49 -2.90 -25.05
C VAL A 35 9.20 -4.25 -25.27
N LYS A 36 9.29 -4.71 -26.54
CA LYS A 36 9.88 -6.01 -26.87
C LYS A 36 11.37 -5.95 -27.12
N ASN A 37 11.85 -4.89 -27.78
CA ASN A 37 13.22 -4.81 -28.28
C ASN A 37 14.07 -3.79 -27.52
N GLY A 38 13.52 -3.06 -26.55
CA GLY A 38 14.24 -2.03 -25.80
C GLY A 38 14.79 -0.89 -26.64
N SER A 39 14.16 -0.58 -27.79
CA SER A 39 14.67 0.41 -28.75
C SER A 39 14.70 1.81 -28.16
N ARG A 40 15.92 2.31 -27.90
CA ARG A 40 16.14 3.70 -27.44
C ARG A 40 15.68 4.71 -28.47
N GLN A 41 15.93 4.47 -29.78
CA GLN A 41 15.53 5.36 -30.83
C GLN A 41 14.00 5.55 -30.89
N ALA A 42 13.23 4.49 -30.75
CA ALA A 42 11.77 4.57 -30.70
C ALA A 42 11.28 5.29 -29.43
N LEU A 43 11.95 5.06 -28.30
CA LEU A 43 11.66 5.77 -27.04
C LEU A 43 11.96 7.26 -27.15
N ASP A 44 13.10 7.66 -27.70
CA ASP A 44 13.48 9.06 -27.90
C ASP A 44 12.52 9.77 -28.85
N ARG A 45 12.08 9.09 -29.90
CA ARG A 45 11.07 9.61 -30.82
C ARG A 45 9.74 9.85 -30.09
N LEU A 46 9.26 8.89 -29.34
CA LEU A 46 8.04 9.02 -28.55
C LEU A 46 8.15 10.16 -27.53
N SER A 47 9.27 10.23 -26.79
CA SER A 47 9.55 11.30 -25.83
C SER A 47 9.55 12.69 -26.48
N LYS A 48 10.14 12.84 -27.65
CA LYS A 48 10.13 14.12 -28.38
C LYS A 48 8.72 14.51 -28.83
N MET A 49 7.92 13.55 -29.28
CA MET A 49 6.53 13.80 -29.68
C MET A 49 5.65 14.19 -28.49
N THR A 50 5.76 13.48 -27.36
CA THR A 50 4.86 13.66 -26.20
C THR A 50 5.37 14.66 -25.18
N GLY A 51 6.67 14.90 -25.11
CA GLY A 51 7.33 15.77 -24.13
C GLY A 51 6.72 17.16 -23.99
N PRO A 52 6.40 17.88 -25.08
CA PRO A 52 5.78 19.20 -24.99
C PRO A 52 4.41 19.23 -24.30
N PHE A 53 3.73 18.09 -24.24
CA PHE A 53 2.39 17.95 -23.67
C PHE A 53 2.38 17.29 -22.29
N ILE A 54 3.53 16.81 -21.80
CA ILE A 54 3.66 16.12 -20.50
C ILE A 54 4.50 16.99 -19.57
N LEU A 55 3.86 17.47 -18.50
CA LEU A 55 4.53 18.17 -17.43
C LEU A 55 4.65 17.29 -16.19
N ARG A 56 5.86 16.83 -15.88
CA ARG A 56 6.15 16.07 -14.65
C ARG A 56 6.93 16.94 -13.67
N ARG A 57 6.32 17.22 -12.53
CA ARG A 57 6.98 17.93 -11.42
C ARG A 57 7.22 16.96 -10.28
N LEU A 58 8.46 16.82 -9.84
CA LEU A 58 8.80 16.07 -8.63
C LEU A 58 8.76 17.01 -7.43
N LYS A 59 8.22 16.55 -6.30
CA LYS A 59 8.16 17.34 -5.05
C LYS A 59 9.52 17.91 -4.67
N ARG A 60 10.58 17.11 -4.74
CA ARG A 60 11.96 17.51 -4.45
C ARG A 60 12.51 18.66 -5.32
N ASP A 61 11.97 18.80 -6.53
CA ASP A 61 12.45 19.80 -7.50
C ASP A 61 11.71 21.13 -7.32
N VAL A 62 10.48 21.08 -6.80
CA VAL A 62 9.57 22.24 -6.67
C VAL A 62 9.53 22.77 -5.23
N LEU A 63 9.49 21.89 -4.24
CA LEU A 63 9.36 22.24 -2.83
C LEU A 63 10.72 22.12 -2.12
N LYS A 64 11.62 23.06 -2.40
CA LYS A 64 12.97 23.10 -1.80
C LYS A 64 12.98 23.43 -0.30
N GLU A 65 11.88 23.97 0.20
CA GLU A 65 11.73 24.39 1.60
C GLU A 65 11.28 23.23 2.52
N LEU A 66 10.84 22.10 1.95
CA LEU A 66 10.46 20.95 2.76
C LEU A 66 11.71 20.26 3.33
N PRO A 67 11.70 19.94 4.63
CA PRO A 67 12.77 19.15 5.22
C PRO A 67 12.86 17.77 4.54
N PRO A 68 14.05 17.14 4.56
CA PRO A 68 14.21 15.81 4.00
C PRO A 68 13.34 14.80 4.75
N LYS A 69 12.73 13.89 3.99
CA LYS A 69 11.99 12.78 4.56
C LYS A 69 12.96 11.80 5.23
N THR A 70 12.72 11.47 6.48
CA THR A 70 13.44 10.42 7.20
C THR A 70 12.63 9.13 7.14
N GLU A 71 13.25 8.02 6.79
CA GLU A 71 12.65 6.69 6.78
C GLU A 71 13.40 5.79 7.76
N SER A 72 12.67 5.12 8.63
CA SER A 72 13.21 4.16 9.58
C SER A 72 12.46 2.84 9.48
N VAL A 73 13.18 1.73 9.65
CA VAL A 73 12.59 0.39 9.72
C VAL A 73 12.73 -0.11 11.16
N LEU A 74 11.59 -0.28 11.82
CA LEU A 74 11.56 -0.86 13.16
C LEU A 74 11.36 -2.37 13.07
N ALA A 75 12.31 -3.11 13.59
CA ALA A 75 12.23 -4.57 13.68
C ALA A 75 11.72 -4.97 15.07
N THR A 76 10.69 -5.81 15.10
CA THR A 76 10.13 -6.36 16.34
C THR A 76 10.36 -7.86 16.40
N THR A 77 10.50 -8.41 17.59
CA THR A 77 10.64 -9.85 17.81
C THR A 77 9.32 -10.42 18.30
N MET A 78 8.85 -11.47 17.64
CA MET A 78 7.61 -12.14 18.03
C MET A 78 7.73 -12.73 19.45
N GLU A 79 6.72 -12.54 20.28
CA GLU A 79 6.55 -13.21 21.55
C GLU A 79 6.42 -14.72 21.37
N THR A 80 6.60 -15.47 22.47
CA THR A 80 6.69 -16.93 22.44
C THR A 80 5.46 -17.58 21.78
N GLU A 81 4.26 -17.16 22.15
CA GLU A 81 3.02 -17.73 21.64
C GLU A 81 2.80 -17.37 20.15
N GLN A 82 2.92 -16.11 19.79
CA GLN A 82 2.85 -15.67 18.40
C GLN A 82 3.87 -16.39 17.52
N ARG A 83 5.08 -16.56 18.02
CA ARG A 83 6.17 -17.27 17.32
C ARG A 83 5.84 -18.74 17.11
N GLN A 84 5.28 -19.43 18.11
CA GLN A 84 4.86 -20.83 18.01
C GLN A 84 3.79 -21.00 16.94
N LEU A 85 2.76 -20.14 16.93
CA LEU A 85 1.71 -20.14 15.92
C LEU A 85 2.28 -19.91 14.52
N TYR A 86 3.18 -18.94 14.38
CA TYR A 86 3.84 -18.67 13.10
C TYR A 86 4.64 -19.88 12.60
N LEU A 87 5.48 -20.48 13.45
CA LEU A 87 6.31 -21.62 13.08
C LEU A 87 5.48 -22.87 12.73
N ALA A 88 4.40 -23.13 13.49
CA ALA A 88 3.48 -24.23 13.18
C ALA A 88 2.81 -24.05 11.81
N ASN A 89 2.30 -22.85 11.50
CA ASN A 89 1.71 -22.53 10.20
C ASN A 89 2.77 -22.61 9.08
N ALA A 90 3.95 -22.07 9.27
CA ALA A 90 5.04 -22.15 8.28
C ALA A 90 5.44 -23.59 7.97
N ALA A 91 5.52 -24.45 8.99
CA ALA A 91 5.80 -25.87 8.82
C ALA A 91 4.68 -26.60 8.07
N GLN A 92 3.42 -26.28 8.37
CA GLN A 92 2.27 -26.84 7.65
C GLN A 92 2.27 -26.43 6.19
N ILE A 93 2.45 -25.14 5.91
CA ILE A 93 2.54 -24.59 4.55
C ILE A 93 3.65 -25.27 3.76
N LYS A 94 4.82 -25.49 4.36
CA LYS A 94 5.94 -26.20 3.70
C LYS A 94 5.54 -27.62 3.31
N ARG A 95 4.85 -28.37 4.17
CA ARG A 95 4.37 -29.72 3.87
C ARG A 95 3.33 -29.73 2.74
N ASP A 96 2.36 -28.82 2.80
CA ASP A 96 1.29 -28.72 1.81
C ASP A 96 1.84 -28.34 0.43
N LEU A 97 2.81 -27.43 0.38
CA LEU A 97 3.49 -27.07 -0.87
C LEU A 97 4.28 -28.26 -1.46
N ALA A 98 5.02 -29.00 -0.61
CA ALA A 98 5.76 -30.18 -1.08
C ALA A 98 4.83 -31.20 -1.72
N ARG A 99 3.71 -31.53 -1.06
CA ARG A 99 2.69 -32.45 -1.58
C ARG A 99 2.09 -31.96 -2.91
N GLN A 100 1.73 -30.68 -3.02
CA GLN A 100 1.15 -30.12 -4.24
C GLN A 100 2.13 -30.10 -5.42
N MET A 101 3.43 -29.93 -5.15
CA MET A 101 4.46 -30.00 -6.19
C MET A 101 4.64 -31.43 -6.73
N GLU A 102 4.48 -32.44 -5.88
CA GLU A 102 4.53 -33.86 -6.28
C GLU A 102 3.28 -34.28 -7.11
N GLU A 103 2.12 -33.73 -6.80
CA GLU A 103 0.85 -34.05 -7.47
C GLU A 103 0.64 -33.34 -8.84
N GLY A 104 1.58 -32.50 -9.29
CA GLY A 104 1.69 -32.11 -10.69
C GLY A 104 1.00 -30.84 -11.17
N GLY A 105 1.13 -29.70 -10.51
CA GLY A 105 0.63 -28.49 -11.12
C GLY A 105 1.02 -27.15 -10.53
N PHE A 106 2.14 -26.56 -10.98
CA PHE A 106 2.57 -25.23 -10.56
C PHE A 106 1.55 -24.10 -10.81
N GLN A 107 0.65 -24.24 -11.79
CA GLN A 107 -0.36 -23.22 -12.08
C GLN A 107 -1.55 -23.25 -11.11
N ALA A 108 -2.01 -24.41 -10.67
CA ALA A 108 -3.05 -24.54 -9.63
C ALA A 108 -2.54 -24.06 -8.26
N SER A 109 -1.24 -24.17 -8.02
CA SER A 109 -0.58 -23.81 -6.75
C SER A 109 -0.45 -22.30 -6.51
N ARG A 110 -0.54 -21.44 -7.54
CA ARG A 110 -0.30 -19.99 -7.38
C ARG A 110 -1.27 -19.31 -6.41
N MET A 111 -2.56 -19.58 -6.54
CA MET A 111 -3.57 -18.99 -5.65
C MET A 111 -3.42 -19.51 -4.23
N THR A 112 -3.12 -20.80 -4.09
CA THR A 112 -2.88 -21.43 -2.79
C THR A 112 -1.63 -20.86 -2.11
N ILE A 113 -0.52 -20.71 -2.84
CA ILE A 113 0.71 -20.08 -2.34
C ILE A 113 0.43 -18.65 -1.86
N LEU A 114 -0.32 -17.86 -2.65
CA LEU A 114 -0.67 -16.49 -2.27
C LEU A 114 -1.53 -16.44 -1.00
N ALA A 115 -2.49 -17.35 -0.86
CA ALA A 115 -3.31 -17.48 0.34
C ALA A 115 -2.46 -17.86 1.56
N MET A 116 -1.55 -18.81 1.41
CA MET A 116 -0.64 -19.25 2.46
C MET A 116 0.31 -18.12 2.91
N LEU A 117 0.90 -17.39 1.97
CA LEU A 117 1.74 -16.22 2.27
C LEU A 117 0.93 -15.10 2.95
N THR A 118 -0.32 -14.90 2.53
CA THR A 118 -1.22 -13.94 3.16
C THR A 118 -1.48 -14.31 4.61
N ARG A 119 -1.74 -15.59 4.89
CA ARG A 119 -1.93 -16.10 6.25
C ARG A 119 -0.70 -15.89 7.14
N LEU A 120 0.51 -16.18 6.64
CA LEU A 120 1.74 -15.89 7.40
C LEU A 120 1.91 -14.39 7.68
N ARG A 121 1.59 -13.53 6.72
CA ARG A 121 1.62 -12.07 6.92
C ARG A 121 0.60 -11.60 7.95
N GLN A 122 -0.58 -12.20 7.98
CA GLN A 122 -1.59 -11.93 9.00
C GLN A 122 -1.08 -12.31 10.39
N LEU A 123 -0.51 -13.51 10.55
CA LEU A 123 0.11 -13.95 11.80
C LEU A 123 1.25 -13.03 12.28
N CYS A 124 2.03 -12.49 11.33
CA CYS A 124 3.06 -11.48 11.65
C CYS A 124 2.46 -10.14 12.11
N CYS A 125 1.23 -9.80 11.70
CA CYS A 125 0.56 -8.59 12.18
C CYS A 125 -0.08 -8.83 13.55
N HIS A 126 -1.00 -9.80 13.62
CA HIS A 126 -1.67 -10.22 14.86
C HIS A 126 -2.28 -11.60 14.66
N PRO A 127 -2.08 -12.57 15.58
CA PRO A 127 -2.66 -13.91 15.44
C PRO A 127 -4.19 -13.93 15.37
N ALA A 128 -4.88 -13.00 16.03
CA ALA A 128 -6.34 -12.86 15.95
C ALA A 128 -6.86 -12.60 14.52
N LEU A 129 -6.01 -12.26 13.55
CA LEU A 129 -6.41 -12.18 12.15
C LEU A 129 -6.63 -13.57 11.51
N CYS A 130 -6.19 -14.63 12.20
CA CYS A 130 -6.27 -16.02 11.74
C CYS A 130 -7.00 -16.93 12.72
N TYR A 131 -7.13 -16.55 13.98
CA TYR A 131 -7.69 -17.34 15.08
C TYR A 131 -8.60 -16.44 15.92
N ASP A 132 -9.91 -16.66 15.81
CA ASP A 132 -10.93 -15.81 16.46
C ASP A 132 -10.91 -15.88 17.99
N ASP A 133 -10.41 -16.98 18.54
CA ASP A 133 -10.26 -17.25 19.95
C ASP A 133 -8.92 -16.80 20.55
N TYR A 134 -8.06 -16.18 19.75
CA TYR A 134 -6.76 -15.69 20.21
C TYR A 134 -6.92 -14.44 21.07
N THR A 135 -6.46 -14.52 22.32
CA THR A 135 -6.52 -13.42 23.30
C THR A 135 -5.15 -12.86 23.68
N GLY A 136 -4.07 -13.40 23.11
CA GLY A 136 -2.71 -12.95 23.37
C GLY A 136 -2.33 -11.64 22.68
N GLY A 137 -1.14 -11.15 22.97
CA GLY A 137 -0.57 -9.94 22.38
C GLY A 137 0.04 -10.13 20.99
N SER A 138 0.56 -9.06 20.47
CA SER A 138 1.30 -9.05 19.22
C SER A 138 2.40 -8.00 19.25
N CYS A 139 3.64 -8.42 19.02
CA CYS A 139 4.79 -7.53 19.04
C CYS A 139 4.62 -6.29 18.15
N LYS A 140 3.94 -6.42 17.00
CA LYS A 140 3.68 -5.27 16.12
C LYS A 140 2.61 -4.33 16.66
N LEU A 141 1.57 -4.87 17.28
CA LEU A 141 0.55 -4.04 17.92
C LEU A 141 1.18 -3.25 19.06
N ASP A 142 1.94 -3.91 19.93
CA ASP A 142 2.55 -3.29 21.11
C ASP A 142 3.53 -2.17 20.70
N THR A 143 4.46 -2.46 19.78
CA THR A 143 5.38 -1.43 19.24
C THR A 143 4.62 -0.29 18.57
N CYS A 144 3.55 -0.60 17.82
CA CYS A 144 2.74 0.42 17.15
C CYS A 144 2.05 1.33 18.17
N MET A 145 1.47 0.75 19.24
CA MET A 145 0.82 1.52 20.31
C MET A 145 1.82 2.37 21.08
N GLU A 146 3.03 1.88 21.31
CA GLU A 146 4.12 2.69 21.93
C GLU A 146 4.43 3.92 21.06
N LEU A 147 4.62 3.74 19.77
CA LEU A 147 4.88 4.86 18.83
C LEU A 147 3.72 5.86 18.76
N LEU A 148 2.48 5.36 18.75
CA LEU A 148 1.29 6.22 18.70
C LEU A 148 1.14 7.04 20.00
N ARG A 149 1.46 6.45 21.14
CA ARG A 149 1.45 7.13 22.44
C ARG A 149 2.52 8.20 22.52
N GLU A 150 3.75 7.89 22.11
CA GLU A 150 4.86 8.84 22.07
C GLU A 150 4.55 10.01 21.11
N ALA A 151 4.01 9.72 19.93
CA ALA A 151 3.61 10.74 18.98
C ALA A 151 2.50 11.66 19.54
N ALA A 152 1.51 11.08 20.22
CA ALA A 152 0.42 11.83 20.84
C ALA A 152 0.90 12.75 21.98
N GLU A 153 1.79 12.26 22.85
CA GLU A 153 2.39 13.02 23.95
C GLU A 153 3.24 14.20 23.44
N THR A 154 3.89 14.02 22.28
CA THR A 154 4.72 15.08 21.66
C THR A 154 3.92 15.98 20.71
N GLY A 155 2.61 15.79 20.61
CA GLY A 155 1.72 16.63 19.80
C GLY A 155 1.77 16.37 18.30
N HIS A 156 2.34 15.25 17.87
CA HIS A 156 2.41 14.84 16.47
C HIS A 156 1.15 14.11 16.02
N LYS A 157 0.80 14.28 14.75
CA LYS A 157 -0.31 13.55 14.13
C LYS A 157 0.21 12.43 13.24
N VAL A 158 -0.42 11.26 13.34
CA VAL A 158 0.05 10.04 12.71
C VAL A 158 -0.93 9.53 11.67
N LEU A 159 -0.42 9.20 10.47
CA LEU A 159 -1.12 8.38 9.49
C LEU A 159 -0.65 6.94 9.61
N LEU A 160 -1.55 6.02 9.91
CA LEU A 160 -1.24 4.61 10.02
C LEU A 160 -1.92 3.82 8.90
N PHE A 161 -1.12 3.13 8.12
CA PHE A 161 -1.59 2.33 6.99
C PHE A 161 -1.54 0.85 7.28
N SER A 162 -2.61 0.14 6.96
CA SER A 162 -2.62 -1.32 6.98
C SER A 162 -3.24 -1.92 5.72
N GLN A 163 -2.69 -3.04 5.28
CA GLN A 163 -3.29 -3.86 4.23
C GLN A 163 -4.54 -4.58 4.74
N PHE A 164 -4.56 -4.95 6.02
CA PHE A 164 -5.63 -5.73 6.64
C PHE A 164 -6.59 -4.82 7.38
N THR A 165 -7.84 -4.78 6.95
CA THR A 165 -8.89 -3.99 7.62
C THR A 165 -9.21 -4.52 9.02
N SER A 166 -9.08 -5.83 9.24
CA SER A 166 -9.20 -6.45 10.55
C SER A 166 -8.09 -5.99 11.51
N MET A 167 -6.87 -5.73 11.02
CA MET A 167 -5.81 -5.13 11.86
C MET A 167 -6.16 -3.69 12.26
N LEU A 168 -6.79 -2.92 11.35
CA LEU A 168 -7.25 -1.57 11.69
C LEU A 168 -8.35 -1.58 12.75
N ALA A 169 -9.20 -2.61 12.78
CA ALA A 169 -10.20 -2.78 13.83
C ALA A 169 -9.53 -3.05 15.21
N ILE A 170 -8.54 -3.96 15.25
CA ILE A 170 -7.77 -4.23 16.48
C ILE A 170 -7.06 -2.97 16.99
N LEU A 171 -6.48 -2.18 16.07
CA LEU A 171 -5.84 -0.91 16.41
C LEU A 171 -6.87 0.11 16.92
N ALA A 172 -8.04 0.20 16.31
CA ALA A 172 -9.13 1.07 16.76
C ALA A 172 -9.55 0.72 18.19
N ASP A 173 -9.78 -0.56 18.49
CA ASP A 173 -10.11 -1.05 19.83
C ASP A 173 -9.00 -0.75 20.86
N ALA A 174 -7.74 -0.78 20.43
CA ALA A 174 -6.61 -0.43 21.28
C ALA A 174 -6.53 1.08 21.57
N LEU A 175 -6.76 1.92 20.54
CA LEU A 175 -6.83 3.37 20.68
C LEU A 175 -8.00 3.82 21.58
N ASP A 176 -9.16 3.18 21.44
CA ASP A 176 -10.33 3.44 22.30
C ASP A 176 -10.02 3.15 23.77
N ARG A 177 -9.31 2.06 24.06
CA ARG A 177 -8.88 1.72 25.43
C ARG A 177 -7.91 2.73 26.04
N GLU A 178 -7.09 3.36 25.21
CA GLU A 178 -6.13 4.37 25.66
C GLU A 178 -6.68 5.80 25.58
N GLY A 179 -7.91 5.99 25.07
CA GLY A 179 -8.54 7.30 24.93
C GLY A 179 -7.90 8.19 23.85
N LEU A 180 -7.17 7.60 22.91
CA LEU A 180 -6.55 8.31 21.79
C LEU A 180 -7.57 8.54 20.67
N SER A 181 -7.70 9.77 20.21
CA SER A 181 -8.64 10.13 19.16
C SER A 181 -8.16 9.68 17.77
N TYR A 182 -9.05 9.10 16.99
CA TYR A 182 -8.70 8.63 15.65
C TYR A 182 -9.84 8.76 14.63
N PHE A 183 -9.47 8.77 13.35
CA PHE A 183 -10.37 8.49 12.23
C PHE A 183 -10.02 7.13 11.60
N LEU A 184 -11.04 6.44 11.08
CA LEU A 184 -10.89 5.15 10.40
C LEU A 184 -11.43 5.23 8.97
N LEU A 185 -10.53 5.15 7.98
CA LEU A 185 -10.85 5.18 6.55
C LEU A 185 -10.69 3.79 5.92
N GLN A 186 -11.80 3.26 5.44
CA GLN A 186 -11.85 1.96 4.75
C GLN A 186 -12.53 2.10 3.38
N GLY A 187 -12.49 1.02 2.58
CA GLY A 187 -13.13 0.99 1.27
C GLY A 187 -14.64 1.19 1.29
N SER A 188 -15.30 0.89 2.39
CA SER A 188 -16.74 1.11 2.63
C SER A 188 -17.10 2.56 2.99
N THR A 189 -16.12 3.43 3.28
CA THR A 189 -16.35 4.83 3.64
C THR A 189 -16.84 5.62 2.43
N SER A 190 -18.00 6.26 2.53
CA SER A 190 -18.56 7.08 1.45
C SER A 190 -17.66 8.27 1.10
N LYS A 191 -17.79 8.77 -0.14
CA LYS A 191 -16.97 9.89 -0.65
C LYS A 191 -17.13 11.15 0.21
N GLU A 192 -18.34 11.44 0.66
CA GLU A 192 -18.68 12.59 1.49
C GLU A 192 -18.03 12.47 2.88
N LYS A 193 -18.17 11.29 3.53
CA LYS A 193 -17.53 11.04 4.83
C LYS A 193 -16.01 11.11 4.73
N ARG A 194 -15.42 10.58 3.64
CA ARG A 194 -13.98 10.66 3.39
C ARG A 194 -13.49 12.11 3.35
N ALA A 195 -14.20 12.98 2.60
CA ALA A 195 -13.83 14.38 2.49
C ALA A 195 -13.94 15.10 3.86
N ALA A 196 -15.03 14.86 4.59
CA ALA A 196 -15.23 15.42 5.93
C ALA A 196 -14.13 14.97 6.92
N MET A 197 -13.78 13.67 6.94
CA MET A 197 -12.71 13.15 7.80
C MET A 197 -11.35 13.80 7.50
N VAL A 198 -11.00 13.96 6.22
CA VAL A 198 -9.74 14.60 5.81
C VAL A 198 -9.70 16.06 6.25
N ASP A 199 -10.81 16.79 6.06
CA ASP A 199 -10.90 18.19 6.44
C ASP A 199 -10.83 18.37 7.97
N SER A 200 -11.55 17.54 8.72
CA SER A 200 -11.49 17.53 10.20
C SER A 200 -10.10 17.18 10.69
N PHE A 201 -9.48 16.11 10.18
CA PHE A 201 -8.16 15.70 10.61
C PHE A 201 -7.11 16.80 10.41
N ASN A 202 -7.18 17.56 9.32
CA ASN A 202 -6.23 18.64 9.07
C ASN A 202 -6.44 19.86 10.00
N ARG A 203 -7.62 20.01 10.64
CA ARG A 203 -7.99 21.21 11.41
C ARG A 203 -8.19 20.98 12.89
N ASP A 204 -8.63 19.77 13.27
CA ASP A 204 -8.94 19.43 14.67
C ASP A 204 -7.76 18.79 15.41
N GLY A 205 -8.00 18.40 16.67
CA GLY A 205 -7.00 17.75 17.53
C GLY A 205 -6.89 16.24 17.38
N THR A 206 -7.54 15.61 16.38
CA THR A 206 -7.47 14.16 16.19
C THR A 206 -6.04 13.71 15.91
N GLN A 207 -5.56 12.75 16.68
CA GLN A 207 -4.15 12.36 16.73
C GLN A 207 -3.78 11.32 15.67
N VAL A 208 -4.68 10.38 15.39
CA VAL A 208 -4.38 9.23 14.52
C VAL A 208 -5.37 9.12 13.37
N PHE A 209 -4.88 8.81 12.17
CA PHE A 209 -5.73 8.46 11.04
C PHE A 209 -5.38 7.04 10.57
N LEU A 210 -6.23 6.08 10.88
CA LEU A 210 -6.15 4.70 10.44
C LEU A 210 -6.67 4.57 9.00
N ILE A 211 -5.85 4.06 8.09
CA ILE A 211 -6.16 4.06 6.66
C ILE A 211 -5.91 2.68 6.06
N SER A 212 -6.92 2.09 5.41
CA SER A 212 -6.66 0.89 4.63
C SER A 212 -5.89 1.24 3.35
N LEU A 213 -4.86 0.46 2.99
CA LEU A 213 -4.04 0.72 1.80
C LEU A 213 -4.86 0.82 0.50
N LYS A 214 -5.96 0.07 0.39
CA LYS A 214 -6.86 0.16 -0.78
C LYS A 214 -7.64 1.48 -0.83
N ALA A 215 -8.02 2.02 0.33
CA ALA A 215 -8.75 3.28 0.42
C ALA A 215 -7.83 4.50 0.34
N GLY A 216 -6.60 4.38 0.87
CA GLY A 216 -5.60 5.46 0.90
C GLY A 216 -4.88 5.71 -0.43
N GLY A 217 -5.11 4.89 -1.46
CA GLY A 217 -4.26 4.83 -2.66
C GLY A 217 -4.26 6.08 -3.56
N THR A 218 -5.24 6.99 -3.45
CA THR A 218 -5.29 8.20 -4.29
C THR A 218 -6.08 9.34 -3.64
N GLY A 219 -5.57 10.56 -3.79
CA GLY A 219 -6.34 11.79 -3.61
C GLY A 219 -6.61 12.24 -2.17
N LEU A 220 -5.90 11.70 -1.17
CA LEU A 220 -5.97 12.21 0.19
C LEU A 220 -4.94 13.34 0.37
N ASN A 221 -5.40 14.51 0.79
CA ASN A 221 -4.55 15.63 1.14
C ASN A 221 -4.50 15.76 2.67
N LEU A 222 -3.60 15.00 3.31
CA LEU A 222 -3.46 14.91 4.76
C LEU A 222 -2.23 15.71 5.23
N THR A 223 -2.32 17.01 5.10
CA THR A 223 -1.22 17.95 5.42
C THR A 223 -1.04 18.17 6.92
N GLY A 224 -2.00 17.77 7.74
CA GLY A 224 -1.93 17.91 9.19
C GLY A 224 -1.05 16.87 9.88
N ALA A 225 -0.63 15.80 9.18
CA ALA A 225 0.22 14.76 9.76
C ALA A 225 1.67 14.92 9.33
N ASP A 226 2.57 14.59 10.23
CA ASP A 226 4.02 14.61 10.07
C ASP A 226 4.67 13.23 10.25
N ILE A 227 3.95 12.26 10.83
CA ILE A 227 4.40 10.88 10.99
C ILE A 227 3.55 9.93 10.13
N VAL A 228 4.20 8.95 9.51
CA VAL A 228 3.55 7.89 8.72
C VAL A 228 4.10 6.53 9.15
N ILE A 229 3.20 5.61 9.53
CA ILE A 229 3.48 4.23 9.93
C ILE A 229 2.85 3.26 8.92
#